data_bed951d28c232a5d60cb226554b01b65
#
_entry.id   bed951d28c232a5d60cb226554b01b65
#
_cell.length_a   1.000
_cell.length_b   1.000
_cell.length_c   1.000
_cell.angle_alpha   90.00
_cell.angle_beta   90.00
_cell.angle_gamma   90.00
#
_symmetry.space_group_name_H-M   'P 1'
#
loop_
_entity.id
_entity.type
_entity.pdbx_description
1 polymer ?
#
loop_
_entity_poly.entity_id
_entity_poly.type
_entity_poly.pdbx_seq_one_letter_code
_entity_poly.pdbx_strand_id
1 'polypeptide(L)'
;AEYVSEYQSFFQDTLFENTLGMSNIVFFLYADNPTIVNGGKVNDMSAVRNTDSYRLLEQKGSGGLFFVYEKGGAGLSDERHMIYMQKLDFYSSDIEKVLKIEFNYGSMMRALKNMNYDNEVLICHGDDIVLSNGAYSGVNKPFKTLEAIGKISDSVYRQKLSLYGCELDIYVFKTHSNIWSMLMHNASIIVFLMLINVFFP
;
A
#
# COMPACT_ATOMS: atom_id res chain seq x y z
N ALA A 1 -9.59 34.05 15.87
CA ALA A 1 -10.38 33.07 15.10
C ALA A 1 -10.11 33.20 13.58
N GLU A 2 -10.06 34.43 13.05
CA GLU A 2 -9.90 34.75 11.62
C GLU A 2 -8.54 34.26 11.06
N TYR A 3 -7.44 34.52 11.76
CA TYR A 3 -6.10 34.09 11.37
C TYR A 3 -5.92 32.55 11.31
N VAL A 4 -6.57 31.80 12.20
CA VAL A 4 -6.51 30.32 12.20
C VAL A 4 -7.22 29.75 10.99
N SER A 5 -8.35 30.34 10.60
CA SER A 5 -9.10 29.95 9.41
C SER A 5 -8.31 30.20 8.12
N GLU A 6 -7.60 31.34 8.02
CA GLU A 6 -6.75 31.63 6.86
C GLU A 6 -5.56 30.68 6.74
N TYR A 7 -4.87 30.39 7.85
CA TYR A 7 -3.77 29.41 7.85
C TYR A 7 -4.26 28.00 7.48
N GLN A 8 -5.40 27.61 8.00
CA GLN A 8 -5.98 26.30 7.72
C GLN A 8 -6.39 26.20 6.25
N SER A 9 -7.00 27.24 5.68
CA SER A 9 -7.33 27.32 4.26
C SER A 9 -6.06 27.29 3.39
N PHE A 10 -5.06 28.12 3.70
CA PHE A 10 -3.80 28.13 2.98
C PHE A 10 -3.09 26.77 2.98
N PHE A 11 -3.04 26.09 4.12
CA PHE A 11 -2.47 24.73 4.19
C PHE A 11 -3.27 23.73 3.40
N GLN A 12 -4.60 23.78 3.46
CA GLN A 12 -5.46 22.89 2.68
C GLN A 12 -5.28 23.13 1.18
N ASP A 13 -5.26 24.38 0.74
CA ASP A 13 -5.10 24.73 -0.67
C ASP A 13 -3.71 24.33 -1.18
N THR A 14 -2.64 24.63 -0.42
CA THR A 14 -1.27 24.26 -0.79
C THR A 14 -1.09 22.74 -0.86
N LEU A 15 -1.60 21.98 0.12
CA LEU A 15 -1.55 20.54 0.11
C LEU A 15 -2.40 19.94 -1.03
N PHE A 16 -3.55 20.56 -1.31
CA PHE A 16 -4.43 20.13 -2.39
C PHE A 16 -3.79 20.39 -3.76
N GLU A 17 -3.26 21.57 -4.01
CA GLU A 17 -2.59 21.89 -5.27
C GLU A 17 -1.38 20.99 -5.54
N ASN A 18 -0.55 20.73 -4.53
CA ASN A 18 0.61 19.84 -4.66
C ASN A 18 0.22 18.36 -4.81
N THR A 19 -0.99 17.97 -4.42
CA THR A 19 -1.48 16.57 -4.54
C THR A 19 -2.40 16.32 -5.73
N LEU A 20 -2.83 17.36 -6.45
CA LEU A 20 -3.71 17.23 -7.62
C LEU A 20 -3.15 16.31 -8.71
N GLY A 21 -1.83 16.18 -8.83
CA GLY A 21 -1.17 15.22 -9.72
C GLY A 21 -1.03 13.79 -9.15
N MET A 22 -1.32 13.59 -7.85
CA MET A 22 -1.09 12.34 -7.13
C MET A 22 -2.40 11.72 -6.68
N SER A 23 -3.21 11.22 -7.60
CA SER A 23 -4.53 10.61 -7.33
C SER A 23 -4.50 9.42 -6.36
N ASN A 24 -3.29 8.94 -6.00
CA ASN A 24 -3.08 7.75 -5.18
C ASN A 24 -2.59 8.06 -3.76
N ILE A 25 -2.52 9.34 -3.38
CA ILE A 25 -1.98 9.78 -2.08
C ILE A 25 -2.93 10.81 -1.45
N VAL A 26 -3.18 10.66 -0.15
CA VAL A 26 -3.96 11.61 0.64
C VAL A 26 -3.12 12.05 1.84
N PHE A 27 -3.06 13.34 2.09
CA PHE A 27 -2.34 13.95 3.22
C PHE A 27 -3.32 14.40 4.29
N PHE A 28 -2.95 14.18 5.55
CA PHE A 28 -3.63 14.72 6.72
C PHE A 28 -2.60 15.31 7.67
N LEU A 29 -2.89 16.47 8.20
CA LEU A 29 -2.15 17.10 9.28
C LEU A 29 -3.00 17.06 10.55
N TYR A 30 -2.44 16.57 11.63
CA TYR A 30 -3.05 16.58 12.94
C TYR A 30 -2.25 17.51 13.85
N ALA A 31 -2.92 18.31 14.65
CA ALA A 31 -2.27 19.16 15.62
C ALA A 31 -3.11 19.27 16.90
N ASP A 32 -2.43 19.29 18.04
CA ASP A 32 -3.06 19.48 19.35
C ASP A 32 -3.35 20.99 19.57
N ASN A 33 -4.43 21.45 18.95
CA ASN A 33 -4.83 22.85 19.01
C ASN A 33 -6.36 22.95 19.11
N PRO A 34 -6.89 23.48 20.22
CA PRO A 34 -8.33 23.56 20.48
C PRO A 34 -9.11 24.47 19.52
N THR A 35 -8.41 25.23 18.67
CA THR A 35 -9.06 26.08 17.66
C THR A 35 -9.27 25.39 16.33
N ILE A 36 -8.70 24.16 16.16
CA ILE A 36 -8.88 23.37 14.93
C ILE A 36 -10.27 22.74 14.95
N VAL A 37 -11.02 23.00 13.90
CA VAL A 37 -12.29 22.32 13.63
C VAL A 37 -11.99 21.11 12.74
N ASN A 38 -12.35 19.92 13.22
CA ASN A 38 -12.18 18.69 12.46
C ASN A 38 -12.95 18.76 11.14
N GLY A 39 -12.25 18.51 10.07
CA GLY A 39 -12.80 18.50 8.71
C GLY A 39 -11.73 18.75 7.66
N GLY A 40 -11.75 17.96 6.60
CA GLY A 40 -10.78 18.07 5.51
C GLY A 40 -9.39 17.51 5.84
N LYS A 41 -8.34 18.25 5.48
CA LYS A 41 -6.94 17.79 5.56
C LYS A 41 -6.24 18.16 6.87
N VAL A 42 -6.77 19.09 7.63
CA VAL A 42 -6.24 19.51 8.94
C VAL A 42 -7.24 19.16 10.01
N ASN A 43 -6.82 18.40 11.02
CA ASN A 43 -7.67 17.84 12.04
C ASN A 43 -7.03 17.97 13.43
N ASP A 44 -7.87 17.92 14.46
CA ASP A 44 -7.41 17.82 15.83
C ASP A 44 -6.77 16.46 16.10
N MET A 45 -5.79 16.41 17.03
CA MET A 45 -5.08 15.18 17.40
C MET A 45 -6.00 14.08 17.95
N SER A 46 -7.15 14.43 18.52
CA SER A 46 -8.13 13.45 19.02
C SER A 46 -8.64 12.51 17.93
N ALA A 47 -8.65 12.98 16.68
CA ALA A 47 -9.08 12.18 15.52
C ALA A 47 -8.12 11.04 15.17
N VAL A 48 -6.85 11.12 15.58
CA VAL A 48 -5.82 10.12 15.24
C VAL A 48 -5.29 9.34 16.43
N ARG A 49 -5.31 9.90 17.66
CA ARG A 49 -4.71 9.28 18.86
C ARG A 49 -5.20 7.87 19.16
N ASN A 50 -6.43 7.53 18.82
CA ASN A 50 -7.02 6.23 19.10
C ASN A 50 -6.86 5.23 17.95
N THR A 51 -6.17 5.59 16.86
CA THR A 51 -5.96 4.70 15.71
C THR A 51 -4.77 3.75 15.95
N ASP A 52 -4.81 2.58 15.31
CA ASP A 52 -3.71 1.62 15.38
C ASP A 52 -2.43 2.18 14.74
N SER A 53 -2.57 2.96 13.67
CA SER A 53 -1.44 3.64 13.03
C SER A 53 -0.73 4.63 13.95
N TYR A 54 -1.46 5.37 14.80
CA TYR A 54 -0.85 6.27 15.77
C TYR A 54 -0.15 5.51 16.90
N ARG A 55 -0.70 4.39 17.37
CA ARG A 55 -0.02 3.53 18.36
C ARG A 55 1.31 2.99 17.82
N LEU A 56 1.36 2.60 16.56
CA LEU A 56 2.61 2.17 15.91
C LEU A 56 3.62 3.33 15.79
N LEU A 57 3.16 4.55 15.50
CA LEU A 57 3.99 5.75 15.50
C LEU A 57 4.59 6.01 16.88
N GLU A 58 3.78 5.91 17.94
CA GLU A 58 4.22 6.08 19.34
C GLU A 58 5.32 5.06 19.70
N GLN A 59 5.14 3.79 19.33
CA GLN A 59 6.13 2.75 19.58
C GLN A 59 7.45 2.99 18.83
N LYS A 60 7.38 3.57 17.63
CA LYS A 60 8.56 3.84 16.81
C LYS A 60 9.26 5.15 17.15
N GLY A 61 8.56 6.09 17.72
CA GLY A 61 9.06 7.36 18.25
C GLY A 61 9.09 8.52 17.26
N SER A 62 9.68 8.39 16.07
CA SER A 62 9.89 9.53 15.15
C SER A 62 8.97 9.54 13.94
N GLY A 63 8.83 8.41 13.29
CA GLY A 63 8.04 8.27 12.08
C GLY A 63 8.37 7.02 11.29
N GLY A 64 7.53 6.69 10.32
CA GLY A 64 7.76 5.55 9.46
C GLY A 64 6.58 5.16 8.59
N LEU A 65 6.84 4.17 7.74
CA LEU A 65 5.84 3.50 6.94
C LEU A 65 5.22 2.35 7.75
N PHE A 66 3.90 2.26 7.71
CA PHE A 66 3.11 1.26 8.42
C PHE A 66 2.12 0.60 7.47
N PHE A 67 1.88 -0.69 7.67
CA PHE A 67 0.81 -1.44 7.04
C PHE A 67 -0.19 -1.85 8.11
N VAL A 68 -1.43 -1.42 7.95
CA VAL A 68 -2.49 -1.61 8.95
C VAL A 68 -3.70 -2.26 8.27
N TYR A 69 -4.33 -3.18 8.98
CA TYR A 69 -5.63 -3.71 8.59
C TYR A 69 -6.68 -3.21 9.58
N GLU A 70 -7.54 -2.33 9.11
CA GLU A 70 -8.61 -1.77 9.92
C GLU A 70 -9.92 -2.50 9.63
N LYS A 71 -10.59 -2.93 10.71
CA LYS A 71 -11.94 -3.49 10.60
C LYS A 71 -12.93 -2.34 10.45
N GLY A 72 -13.71 -2.39 9.39
CA GLY A 72 -14.78 -1.43 9.18
C GLY A 72 -15.80 -1.50 10.31
N GLY A 73 -16.15 -0.34 10.86
CA GLY A 73 -17.28 -0.23 11.79
C GLY A 73 -18.63 -0.42 11.05
N ALA A 74 -19.74 -0.26 11.76
CA ALA A 74 -21.08 -0.49 11.20
C ALA A 74 -21.29 0.23 9.86
N GLY A 75 -21.28 -0.53 8.77
CA GLY A 75 -21.50 -0.05 7.39
C GLY A 75 -20.26 0.29 6.59
N LEU A 76 -19.05 0.14 7.16
CA LEU A 76 -17.77 0.32 6.46
C LEU A 76 -17.15 -1.06 6.17
N SER A 77 -16.48 -1.18 5.03
CA SER A 77 -15.72 -2.38 4.69
C SER A 77 -14.42 -2.44 5.47
N ASP A 78 -13.98 -3.63 5.80
CA ASP A 78 -12.62 -3.88 6.29
C ASP A 78 -11.62 -3.51 5.18
N GLU A 79 -10.54 -2.81 5.53
CA GLU A 79 -9.57 -2.37 4.53
C GLU A 79 -8.13 -2.46 5.04
N ARG A 80 -7.21 -2.68 4.08
CA ARG A 80 -5.77 -2.56 4.31
C ARG A 80 -5.33 -1.15 3.94
N HIS A 81 -4.50 -0.60 4.80
CA HIS A 81 -3.92 0.72 4.60
C HIS A 81 -2.39 0.65 4.55
N MET A 82 -1.80 1.45 3.69
CA MET A 82 -0.38 1.76 3.67
C MET A 82 -0.25 3.23 4.05
N ILE A 83 0.36 3.50 5.20
CA ILE A 83 0.34 4.80 5.84
C ILE A 83 1.78 5.19 6.20
N TYR A 84 2.21 6.36 5.77
CA TYR A 84 3.39 7.00 6.33
C TYR A 84 2.95 8.01 7.39
N MET A 85 3.54 7.94 8.57
CA MET A 85 3.30 8.93 9.63
C MET A 85 4.60 9.46 10.19
N GLN A 86 4.58 10.74 10.57
CA GLN A 86 5.73 11.39 11.17
C GLN A 86 5.30 12.46 12.17
N LYS A 87 5.96 12.47 13.34
CA LYS A 87 5.88 13.59 14.28
C LYS A 87 6.64 14.78 13.69
N LEU A 88 6.02 15.95 13.75
CA LEU A 88 6.60 17.18 13.23
C LEU A 88 7.10 18.03 14.42
N ASP A 89 8.40 17.94 14.70
CA ASP A 89 9.06 18.70 15.76
C ASP A 89 9.59 20.03 15.24
N PHE A 90 8.69 20.86 14.69
CA PHE A 90 9.08 22.20 14.26
C PHE A 90 9.00 23.19 15.44
N TYR A 91 10.13 23.83 15.72
CA TYR A 91 10.23 24.98 16.63
C TYR A 91 9.69 24.71 18.04
N SER A 92 10.34 23.87 18.83
CA SER A 92 10.15 23.73 20.30
C SER A 92 8.74 24.15 20.82
N SER A 93 7.70 23.86 20.06
CA SER A 93 6.34 24.15 20.47
C SER A 93 5.82 22.95 21.26
N ASP A 94 5.22 23.21 22.42
CA ASP A 94 4.56 22.21 23.24
C ASP A 94 3.33 21.56 22.54
N ILE A 95 3.08 21.94 21.31
CA ILE A 95 1.95 21.47 20.49
C ILE A 95 2.39 20.29 19.67
N GLU A 96 1.84 19.13 19.95
CA GLU A 96 2.06 17.92 19.16
C GLU A 96 1.46 18.07 17.77
N LYS A 97 2.24 17.70 16.76
CA LYS A 97 1.82 17.71 15.35
C LYS A 97 2.24 16.40 14.68
N VAL A 98 1.33 15.86 13.88
CA VAL A 98 1.56 14.62 13.14
C VAL A 98 1.14 14.80 11.69
N LEU A 99 2.04 14.48 10.77
CA LEU A 99 1.72 14.30 9.37
C LEU A 99 1.35 12.84 9.12
N LYS A 100 0.21 12.59 8.51
CA LYS A 100 -0.21 11.28 7.99
C LYS A 100 -0.33 11.38 6.48
N ILE A 101 0.34 10.47 5.78
CA ILE A 101 0.23 10.28 4.33
C ILE A 101 -0.37 8.90 4.11
N GLU A 102 -1.54 8.86 3.51
CA GLU A 102 -2.23 7.61 3.21
C GLU A 102 -2.13 7.31 1.71
N PHE A 103 -1.62 6.13 1.39
CA PHE A 103 -1.50 5.67 0.01
C PHE A 103 -2.75 4.85 -0.36
N ASN A 104 -3.25 5.06 -1.57
CA ASN A 104 -4.33 4.24 -2.09
C ASN A 104 -3.82 2.80 -2.30
N TYR A 105 -4.09 1.94 -1.32
CA TYR A 105 -3.62 0.56 -1.30
C TYR A 105 -4.07 -0.24 -2.53
N GLY A 106 -5.32 -0.07 -2.96
CA GLY A 106 -5.86 -0.71 -4.15
C GLY A 106 -5.14 -0.31 -5.44
N SER A 107 -4.71 0.96 -5.52
CA SER A 107 -3.92 1.44 -6.66
C SER A 107 -2.51 0.88 -6.66
N MET A 108 -1.87 0.76 -5.48
CA MET A 108 -0.55 0.13 -5.35
C MET A 108 -0.60 -1.33 -5.79
N MET A 109 -1.63 -2.07 -5.36
CA MET A 109 -1.83 -3.46 -5.76
C MET A 109 -2.07 -3.60 -7.27
N ARG A 110 -2.88 -2.70 -7.86
CA ARG A 110 -3.10 -2.69 -9.32
C ARG A 110 -1.82 -2.35 -10.08
N ALA A 111 -1.02 -1.38 -9.61
CA ALA A 111 0.26 -1.05 -10.22
C ALA A 111 1.19 -2.26 -10.23
N LEU A 112 1.35 -2.95 -9.09
CA LEU A 112 2.17 -4.15 -9.00
C LEU A 112 1.68 -5.26 -9.94
N LYS A 113 0.36 -5.43 -10.05
CA LYS A 113 -0.27 -6.42 -10.95
C LYS A 113 -0.08 -6.07 -12.42
N ASN A 114 -0.13 -4.77 -12.76
CA ASN A 114 0.03 -4.29 -14.14
C ASN A 114 1.48 -4.26 -14.62
N MET A 115 2.46 -4.42 -13.73
CA MET A 115 3.88 -4.57 -14.12
C MET A 115 4.16 -5.84 -14.92
N ASN A 116 3.15 -6.69 -15.12
CA ASN A 116 3.14 -7.84 -16.02
C ASN A 116 4.34 -8.77 -15.84
N TYR A 117 4.71 -8.99 -14.56
CA TYR A 117 5.73 -9.98 -14.23
C TYR A 117 5.20 -11.39 -14.48
N ASP A 118 5.95 -12.20 -15.22
CA ASP A 118 5.66 -13.64 -15.39
C ASP A 118 5.79 -14.42 -14.07
N ASN A 119 6.33 -13.77 -13.05
CA ASN A 119 6.60 -14.34 -11.74
C ASN A 119 5.65 -13.77 -10.68
N GLU A 120 5.28 -14.57 -9.72
CA GLU A 120 4.58 -14.09 -8.53
C GLU A 120 5.56 -13.31 -7.64
N VAL A 121 5.19 -12.08 -7.29
CA VAL A 121 5.95 -11.20 -6.41
C VAL A 121 5.17 -11.01 -5.12
N LEU A 122 5.83 -11.28 -3.99
CA LEU A 122 5.33 -11.00 -2.65
C LEU A 122 6.25 -9.97 -1.99
N ILE A 123 5.65 -8.94 -1.40
CA ILE A 123 6.35 -7.98 -0.55
C ILE A 123 5.81 -8.17 0.85
N CYS A 124 6.72 -8.46 1.78
CA CYS A 124 6.40 -8.79 3.15
C CYS A 124 6.98 -7.75 4.12
N HIS A 125 6.24 -7.46 5.18
CA HIS A 125 6.72 -6.74 6.36
C HIS A 125 6.69 -7.68 7.56
N GLY A 126 7.87 -8.08 8.03
CA GLY A 126 7.95 -9.24 8.92
C GLY A 126 7.39 -10.49 8.25
N ASP A 127 6.46 -11.15 8.92
CA ASP A 127 5.80 -12.34 8.38
C ASP A 127 4.57 -12.03 7.52
N ASP A 128 4.08 -10.80 7.54
CA ASP A 128 2.86 -10.41 6.83
C ASP A 128 3.12 -10.07 5.36
N ILE A 129 2.32 -10.66 4.47
CA ILE A 129 2.31 -10.31 3.04
C ILE A 129 1.52 -9.02 2.86
N VAL A 130 2.24 -7.93 2.71
CA VAL A 130 1.63 -6.60 2.59
C VAL A 130 1.25 -6.25 1.17
N LEU A 131 2.01 -6.65 0.15
CA LEU A 131 1.67 -6.45 -1.25
C LEU A 131 1.95 -7.72 -2.08
N SER A 132 1.12 -7.98 -3.09
CA SER A 132 1.29 -9.11 -4.01
C SER A 132 0.66 -8.81 -5.37
N ASN A 133 1.26 -9.32 -6.45
CA ASN A 133 0.65 -9.30 -7.78
C ASN A 133 -0.25 -10.52 -8.05
N GLY A 134 -0.25 -11.50 -7.14
CA GLY A 134 -0.95 -12.78 -7.26
C GLY A 134 -2.21 -12.91 -6.38
N ALA A 135 -2.44 -14.11 -5.89
CA ALA A 135 -3.67 -14.50 -5.15
C ALA A 135 -3.84 -13.79 -3.79
N TYR A 136 -2.79 -13.18 -3.25
CA TYR A 136 -2.79 -12.53 -1.92
C TYR A 136 -3.12 -11.05 -1.97
N SER A 137 -3.57 -10.56 -3.10
CA SER A 137 -3.84 -9.15 -3.40
C SER A 137 -5.21 -8.63 -2.91
N GLY A 138 -5.84 -9.28 -1.94
CA GLY A 138 -7.15 -8.83 -1.43
C GLY A 138 -7.05 -7.60 -0.52
N VAL A 139 -7.68 -6.47 -0.90
CA VAL A 139 -7.67 -5.22 -0.12
C VAL A 139 -8.52 -5.37 1.15
N ASN A 140 -9.65 -6.09 1.07
CA ASN A 140 -10.65 -6.21 2.15
C ASN A 140 -10.46 -7.46 3.01
N LYS A 141 -9.23 -7.98 3.09
CA LYS A 141 -8.92 -9.18 3.88
C LYS A 141 -7.70 -8.91 4.75
N PRO A 142 -7.59 -9.50 5.94
CA PRO A 142 -6.40 -9.40 6.76
C PRO A 142 -5.17 -9.87 6.01
N PHE A 143 -4.00 -9.38 6.43
CA PHE A 143 -2.73 -9.84 5.88
C PHE A 143 -2.59 -11.35 6.12
N LYS A 144 -2.09 -12.06 5.12
CA LYS A 144 -1.71 -13.45 5.28
C LYS A 144 -0.24 -13.52 5.65
N THR A 145 0.09 -14.45 6.53
CA THR A 145 1.48 -14.69 6.87
C THR A 145 2.19 -15.51 5.79
N LEU A 146 3.46 -15.27 5.65
CA LEU A 146 4.33 -16.00 4.73
C LEU A 146 4.35 -17.51 5.06
N GLU A 147 4.34 -17.84 6.35
CA GLU A 147 4.31 -19.21 6.87
C GLU A 147 3.04 -19.97 6.43
N ALA A 148 1.89 -19.29 6.40
CA ALA A 148 0.62 -19.88 5.96
C ALA A 148 0.62 -20.30 4.47
N ILE A 149 1.61 -19.85 3.69
CA ILE A 149 1.73 -20.19 2.27
C ILE A 149 2.64 -21.38 2.04
N GLY A 150 3.56 -21.67 2.97
CA GLY A 150 4.49 -22.83 2.88
C GLY A 150 5.48 -22.81 1.72
N LYS A 151 5.55 -21.72 0.96
CA LYS A 151 6.31 -21.60 -0.29
C LYS A 151 7.66 -20.89 -0.18
N ILE A 152 8.14 -20.57 1.04
CA ILE A 152 9.37 -19.76 1.21
C ILE A 152 10.59 -20.41 0.56
N SER A 153 10.67 -21.75 0.60
CA SER A 153 11.77 -22.51 0.02
C SER A 153 11.83 -22.46 -1.51
N ASP A 154 10.72 -22.13 -2.16
CA ASP A 154 10.60 -22.12 -3.62
C ASP A 154 10.86 -20.75 -4.24
N SER A 155 11.25 -19.76 -3.44
CA SER A 155 11.59 -18.43 -3.96
C SER A 155 12.86 -18.49 -4.81
N VAL A 156 12.77 -17.96 -6.03
CA VAL A 156 13.89 -17.84 -6.96
C VAL A 156 14.81 -16.68 -6.58
N TYR A 157 14.22 -15.64 -5.97
CA TYR A 157 14.94 -14.43 -5.61
C TYR A 157 14.35 -13.84 -4.33
N ARG A 158 15.25 -13.37 -3.46
CA ARG A 158 14.90 -12.62 -2.25
C ARG A 158 15.73 -11.37 -2.12
N GLN A 159 15.11 -10.25 -1.83
CA GLN A 159 15.78 -8.99 -1.57
C GLN A 159 15.18 -8.29 -0.36
N LYS A 160 16.02 -7.68 0.46
CA LYS A 160 15.61 -6.78 1.53
C LYS A 160 15.63 -5.34 1.03
N LEU A 161 14.60 -4.60 1.38
CA LEU A 161 14.46 -3.18 1.09
C LEU A 161 14.10 -2.45 2.38
N SER A 162 14.84 -1.41 2.72
CA SER A 162 14.48 -0.50 3.80
C SER A 162 13.85 0.75 3.20
N LEU A 163 12.61 1.04 3.55
CA LEU A 163 11.86 2.17 3.04
C LEU A 163 11.23 2.96 4.20
N TYR A 164 11.67 4.20 4.40
CA TYR A 164 11.18 5.06 5.49
C TYR A 164 11.15 4.37 6.85
N GLY A 165 12.24 3.66 7.17
CA GLY A 165 12.39 2.92 8.41
C GLY A 165 11.49 1.68 8.53
N CYS A 166 10.89 1.21 7.43
CA CYS A 166 10.17 -0.04 7.33
C CYS A 166 11.04 -1.05 6.56
N GLU A 167 11.32 -2.19 7.18
CA GLU A 167 12.05 -3.30 6.55
C GLU A 167 11.06 -4.16 5.76
N LEU A 168 11.32 -4.32 4.47
CA LEU A 168 10.51 -5.10 3.56
C LEU A 168 11.34 -6.23 2.96
N ASP A 169 10.81 -7.43 2.96
CA ASP A 169 11.35 -8.58 2.25
C ASP A 169 10.56 -8.79 0.95
N ILE A 170 11.26 -8.78 -0.17
CA ILE A 170 10.69 -9.03 -1.50
C ILE A 170 11.03 -10.46 -1.90
N TYR A 171 10.02 -11.26 -2.17
CA TYR A 171 10.15 -12.63 -2.67
C TYR A 171 9.60 -12.71 -4.08
N VAL A 172 10.36 -13.36 -4.96
CA VAL A 172 9.93 -13.64 -6.33
C VAL A 172 9.87 -15.15 -6.49
N PHE A 173 8.71 -15.65 -6.89
CA PHE A 173 8.48 -17.08 -7.14
C PHE A 173 8.31 -17.30 -8.62
N LYS A 174 9.01 -18.29 -9.16
CA LYS A 174 8.81 -18.68 -10.55
C LYS A 174 7.38 -19.21 -10.69
N THR A 175 6.56 -18.50 -11.42
CA THR A 175 5.28 -19.06 -11.84
C THR A 175 5.62 -20.23 -12.74
N HIS A 176 5.19 -21.43 -12.38
CA HIS A 176 5.15 -22.52 -13.34
C HIS A 176 4.18 -22.05 -14.44
N SER A 177 4.73 -21.39 -15.46
CA SER A 177 4.03 -21.26 -16.72
C SER A 177 3.64 -22.70 -17.06
N ASN A 178 2.34 -22.92 -17.14
CA ASN A 178 1.83 -24.25 -17.40
C ASN A 178 2.39 -24.62 -18.77
N ILE A 179 3.52 -25.33 -18.80
CA ILE A 179 4.16 -25.81 -20.03
C ILE A 179 3.12 -26.46 -20.92
N TRP A 180 2.12 -27.08 -20.29
CA TRP A 180 0.93 -27.61 -20.96
C TRP A 180 0.04 -26.55 -21.63
N SER A 181 -0.20 -25.38 -21.02
CA SER A 181 -0.99 -24.32 -21.69
C SER A 181 -0.20 -23.70 -22.84
N MET A 182 1.11 -23.55 -22.68
CA MET A 182 2.00 -23.07 -23.73
C MET A 182 2.14 -24.09 -24.87
N LEU A 183 2.26 -25.39 -24.54
CA LEU A 183 2.24 -26.48 -25.50
C LEU A 183 0.88 -26.60 -26.21
N MET A 184 -0.24 -26.48 -25.50
CA MET A 184 -1.58 -26.53 -26.09
C MET A 184 -1.84 -25.33 -27.01
N HIS A 185 -1.38 -24.13 -26.64
CA HIS A 185 -1.49 -22.97 -27.52
C HIS A 185 -0.60 -23.12 -28.78
N ASN A 186 0.62 -23.60 -28.63
CA ASN A 186 1.51 -23.89 -29.74
C ASN A 186 1.09 -25.14 -30.54
N ALA A 187 0.53 -26.16 -29.88
CA ALA A 187 0.02 -27.35 -30.55
C ALA A 187 -1.15 -27.01 -31.50
N SER A 188 -2.04 -26.09 -31.13
CA SER A 188 -3.10 -25.67 -32.03
C SER A 188 -2.57 -24.98 -33.30
N ILE A 189 -1.49 -24.19 -33.16
CA ILE A 189 -0.82 -23.55 -34.33
C ILE A 189 -0.11 -24.60 -35.18
N ILE A 190 0.58 -25.57 -34.54
CA ILE A 190 1.28 -26.65 -35.25
C ILE A 190 0.28 -27.54 -36.02
N VAL A 191 -0.83 -27.91 -35.37
CA VAL A 191 -1.91 -28.67 -36.04
C VAL A 191 -2.51 -27.89 -37.20
N PHE A 192 -2.75 -26.59 -37.05
CA PHE A 192 -3.23 -25.72 -38.09
C PHE A 192 -2.26 -25.63 -39.29
N LEU A 193 -0.95 -25.48 -39.01
CA LEU A 193 0.11 -25.49 -40.02
C LEU A 193 0.23 -26.85 -40.73
N MET A 194 0.08 -27.96 -39.99
CA MET A 194 0.05 -29.29 -40.59
C MET A 194 -1.15 -29.48 -41.53
N LEU A 195 -2.35 -29.01 -41.14
CA LEU A 195 -3.52 -29.06 -41.97
C LEU A 195 -3.35 -28.26 -43.24
N ILE A 196 -2.76 -27.07 -43.20
CA ILE A 196 -2.46 -26.25 -44.38
C ILE A 196 -1.53 -27.02 -45.31
N ASN A 197 -0.46 -27.65 -44.83
CA ASN A 197 0.46 -28.42 -45.67
C ASN A 197 -0.17 -29.68 -46.30
N VAL A 198 -1.22 -30.22 -45.69
CA VAL A 198 -1.94 -31.38 -46.28
C VAL A 198 -2.94 -30.94 -47.39
N PHE A 199 -3.54 -29.75 -47.22
CA PHE A 199 -4.53 -29.25 -48.20
C PHE A 199 -3.95 -28.40 -49.32
N PHE A 200 -2.73 -27.90 -49.17
CA PHE A 200 -2.01 -27.08 -50.17
C PHE A 200 -0.58 -27.62 -50.35
N PRO A 201 -0.40 -28.81 -50.98
CA PRO A 201 0.90 -29.39 -51.28
C PRO A 201 1.65 -28.57 -52.35
#